data_604ebd864f6b6d66da6e534541951b50
#
_entry.id   604ebd864f6b6d66da6e534541951b50
#
_cell.length_a   1.000
_cell.length_b   1.000
_cell.length_c   1.000
_cell.angle_alpha   90.00
_cell.angle_beta   90.00
_cell.angle_gamma   90.00
#
_symmetry.space_group_name_H-M   'P 1'
#
loop_
_entity.id
_entity.type
_entity.pdbx_description
1 polymer ?
#
loop_
_entity_poly.entity_id
_entity_poly.type
_entity_poly.pdbx_seq_one_letter_code
_entity_poly.pdbx_strand_id
1 'polypeptide(L)'
;YPITRGISKQLIPVYDKPMIYYPLSVLMLAGIRDILIITTPEDQHGFKRLLGDGSSLGINLQYEVQNSPDGLAQAFIIGEKFIANDSVCLVLGDNIFYGQGFSPKLKEASIRAKEKATIFGYQVMDPERFGVVEFDCNYKALSIVEKPNKPKSNWAVTGLYFYDNNVIDIAKKIKPSHRGELEITSVNEVYLKNNELTVELLGRGFAWLDTGTHDSLIEASNFVETVQRRQGMMVACPEEIAWRNGWLSNEDLYK
;
A
#
# COMPACT_ATOMS: atom_id res chain seq x y z
N TYR A 1 -14.39 13.86 -7.68
CA TYR A 1 -15.76 14.43 -7.70
C TYR A 1 -16.18 14.71 -9.13
N PRO A 2 -17.33 14.24 -9.59
CA PRO A 2 -18.42 13.61 -8.82
C PRO A 2 -18.34 12.07 -8.69
N ILE A 3 -17.42 11.37 -9.36
CA ILE A 3 -17.34 9.90 -9.44
C ILE A 3 -17.38 9.24 -8.05
N THR A 4 -16.66 9.81 -7.09
CA THR A 4 -16.54 9.27 -5.72
C THR A 4 -17.66 9.70 -4.78
N ARG A 5 -18.75 10.32 -5.29
CA ARG A 5 -19.85 10.76 -4.44
C ARG A 5 -20.77 9.63 -4.00
N GLY A 6 -20.88 8.60 -4.83
CA GLY A 6 -21.78 7.47 -4.58
C GLY A 6 -21.10 6.14 -4.32
N ILE A 7 -19.76 6.11 -4.40
CA ILE A 7 -18.97 4.89 -4.23
C ILE A 7 -17.55 5.24 -3.79
N SER A 8 -16.96 4.44 -2.93
CA SER A 8 -15.55 4.55 -2.58
C SER A 8 -14.66 4.47 -3.82
N LYS A 9 -13.62 5.30 -3.87
CA LYS A 9 -12.64 5.32 -4.96
C LYS A 9 -12.06 3.92 -5.23
N GLN A 10 -11.75 3.18 -4.20
CA GLN A 10 -11.14 1.86 -4.29
C GLN A 10 -12.07 0.77 -4.85
N LEU A 11 -13.38 1.06 -4.95
CA LEU A 11 -14.37 0.19 -5.59
C LEU A 11 -14.60 0.55 -7.07
N ILE A 12 -14.03 1.65 -7.56
CA ILE A 12 -14.07 2.02 -8.98
C ILE A 12 -13.18 1.05 -9.78
N PRO A 13 -13.64 0.58 -10.95
CA PRO A 13 -12.84 -0.32 -11.78
C PRO A 13 -11.60 0.40 -12.34
N VAL A 14 -10.47 -0.31 -12.33
CA VAL A 14 -9.27 -0.02 -13.08
C VAL A 14 -9.12 -1.14 -14.10
N TYR A 15 -9.43 -0.86 -15.34
CA TYR A 15 -9.56 -1.80 -16.46
C TYR A 15 -10.61 -2.89 -16.19
N ASP A 16 -10.22 -4.09 -15.75
CA ASP A 16 -11.07 -5.28 -15.65
C ASP A 16 -11.55 -5.63 -14.22
N LYS A 17 -11.08 -4.91 -13.20
CA LYS A 17 -11.43 -5.20 -11.80
C LYS A 17 -11.45 -3.94 -10.92
N PRO A 18 -12.16 -3.96 -9.77
CA PRO A 18 -12.11 -2.87 -8.79
C PRO A 18 -10.68 -2.60 -8.30
N MET A 19 -10.37 -1.33 -8.08
CA MET A 19 -9.03 -0.85 -7.69
C MET A 19 -8.46 -1.58 -6.47
N ILE A 20 -9.29 -1.95 -5.48
CA ILE A 20 -8.84 -2.62 -4.25
C ILE A 20 -8.14 -3.95 -4.50
N TYR A 21 -8.37 -4.62 -5.64
CA TYR A 21 -7.70 -5.88 -5.96
C TYR A 21 -6.20 -5.71 -6.17
N TYR A 22 -5.73 -4.54 -6.61
CA TYR A 22 -4.31 -4.28 -6.83
C TYR A 22 -3.52 -4.24 -5.51
N PRO A 23 -3.85 -3.39 -4.52
CA PRO A 23 -3.17 -3.41 -3.23
C PRO A 23 -3.39 -4.73 -2.46
N LEU A 24 -4.57 -5.36 -2.58
CA LEU A 24 -4.82 -6.68 -2.00
C LEU A 24 -3.83 -7.70 -2.54
N SER A 25 -3.62 -7.72 -3.86
CA SER A 25 -2.64 -8.59 -4.52
C SER A 25 -1.21 -8.34 -4.03
N VAL A 26 -0.83 -7.10 -3.72
CA VAL A 26 0.50 -6.79 -3.16
C VAL A 26 0.70 -7.48 -1.81
N LEU A 27 -0.29 -7.42 -0.92
CA LEU A 27 -0.24 -8.11 0.38
C LEU A 27 -0.15 -9.64 0.19
N MET A 28 -0.92 -10.20 -0.72
CA MET A 28 -0.90 -11.63 -1.04
C MET A 28 0.45 -12.07 -1.64
N LEU A 29 1.07 -11.25 -2.49
CA LEU A 29 2.42 -11.49 -3.03
C LEU A 29 3.50 -11.45 -1.96
N ALA A 30 3.31 -10.66 -0.90
CA ALA A 30 4.15 -10.65 0.29
C ALA A 30 3.98 -11.90 1.17
N GLY A 31 2.97 -12.73 0.90
CA GLY A 31 2.62 -13.91 1.70
C GLY A 31 1.69 -13.60 2.88
N ILE A 32 1.10 -12.41 2.93
CA ILE A 32 0.22 -11.97 4.03
C ILE A 32 -1.19 -12.49 3.77
N ARG A 33 -1.78 -13.16 4.76
CA ARG A 33 -3.13 -13.74 4.70
C ARG A 33 -4.12 -13.04 5.60
N ASP A 34 -3.69 -12.56 6.75
CA ASP A 34 -4.54 -11.81 7.67
C ASP A 34 -4.50 -10.33 7.29
N ILE A 35 -5.63 -9.79 6.85
CA ILE A 35 -5.71 -8.45 6.26
C ILE A 35 -6.85 -7.67 6.90
N LEU A 36 -6.56 -6.46 7.35
CA LEU A 36 -7.54 -5.51 7.85
C LEU A 36 -7.82 -4.44 6.80
N ILE A 37 -9.07 -4.30 6.42
CA ILE A 37 -9.54 -3.23 5.53
C ILE A 37 -10.17 -2.13 6.39
N ILE A 38 -9.54 -0.94 6.36
CA ILE A 38 -10.03 0.25 7.07
C ILE A 38 -10.74 1.15 6.06
N THR A 39 -11.98 1.47 6.33
CA THR A 39 -12.84 2.25 5.41
C THR A 39 -13.56 3.37 6.16
N THR A 40 -14.24 4.25 5.41
CA THR A 40 -15.26 5.12 5.99
C THR A 40 -16.48 4.29 6.44
N PRO A 41 -17.30 4.80 7.36
CA PRO A 41 -18.53 4.11 7.78
C PRO A 41 -19.46 3.78 6.60
N GLU A 42 -19.60 4.71 5.66
CA GLU A 42 -20.52 4.64 4.53
C GLU A 42 -20.10 3.57 3.51
N ASP A 43 -18.79 3.40 3.31
CA ASP A 43 -18.24 2.54 2.27
C ASP A 43 -18.06 1.08 2.70
N GLN A 44 -17.97 0.80 4.01
CA GLN A 44 -17.65 -0.54 4.53
C GLN A 44 -18.54 -1.65 3.95
N HIS A 45 -19.84 -1.37 3.80
CA HIS A 45 -20.78 -2.34 3.24
C HIS A 45 -20.41 -2.75 1.80
N GLY A 46 -19.94 -1.80 0.98
CA GLY A 46 -19.50 -2.07 -0.39
C GLY A 46 -18.32 -3.03 -0.43
N PHE A 47 -17.32 -2.82 0.43
CA PHE A 47 -16.14 -3.71 0.54
C PHE A 47 -16.53 -5.10 1.04
N LYS A 48 -17.34 -5.20 2.08
CA LYS A 48 -17.84 -6.49 2.60
C LYS A 48 -18.63 -7.27 1.56
N ARG A 49 -19.45 -6.58 0.76
CA ARG A 49 -20.21 -7.21 -0.34
C ARG A 49 -19.30 -7.73 -1.45
N LEU A 50 -18.21 -6.99 -1.77
CA LEU A 50 -17.29 -7.36 -2.84
C LEU A 50 -16.36 -8.50 -2.44
N LEU A 51 -15.77 -8.43 -1.23
CA LEU A 51 -14.64 -9.27 -0.84
C LEU A 51 -15.01 -10.35 0.19
N GLY A 52 -16.19 -10.24 0.83
CA GLY A 52 -16.63 -11.17 1.87
C GLY A 52 -15.68 -11.20 3.06
N ASP A 53 -15.42 -12.39 3.54
CA ASP A 53 -14.45 -12.68 4.61
C ASP A 53 -13.05 -13.08 4.06
N GLY A 54 -12.88 -13.10 2.73
CA GLY A 54 -11.64 -13.45 2.05
C GLY A 54 -11.41 -14.95 1.86
N SER A 55 -12.28 -15.81 2.38
CA SER A 55 -12.11 -17.28 2.32
C SER A 55 -12.04 -17.80 0.88
N SER A 56 -12.78 -17.18 -0.04
CA SER A 56 -12.73 -17.51 -1.48
C SER A 56 -11.37 -17.26 -2.13
N LEU A 57 -10.52 -16.44 -1.51
CA LEU A 57 -9.16 -16.14 -1.94
C LEU A 57 -8.09 -16.79 -1.03
N GLY A 58 -8.50 -17.64 -0.09
CA GLY A 58 -7.61 -18.28 0.87
C GLY A 58 -6.96 -17.33 1.86
N ILE A 59 -7.56 -16.17 2.12
CA ILE A 59 -7.13 -15.14 3.08
C ILE A 59 -8.21 -14.88 4.13
N ASN A 60 -7.88 -14.13 5.19
CA ASN A 60 -8.81 -13.71 6.23
C ASN A 60 -8.95 -12.19 6.19
N LEU A 61 -10.15 -11.69 5.88
CA LEU A 61 -10.45 -10.27 5.85
C LEU A 61 -11.21 -9.84 7.09
N GLN A 62 -10.70 -8.81 7.76
CA GLN A 62 -11.39 -8.07 8.80
C GLN A 62 -11.63 -6.64 8.36
N TYR A 63 -12.58 -5.96 9.00
CA TYR A 63 -13.02 -4.64 8.58
C TYR A 63 -13.17 -3.74 9.78
N GLU A 64 -12.50 -2.59 9.74
CA GLU A 64 -12.61 -1.53 10.73
C GLU A 64 -13.01 -0.21 10.07
N VAL A 65 -13.44 0.74 10.88
CA VAL A 65 -13.91 2.05 10.42
C VAL A 65 -13.00 3.15 10.91
N GLN A 66 -12.61 4.03 10.00
CA GLN A 66 -12.02 5.32 10.28
C GLN A 66 -13.12 6.39 10.15
N ASN A 67 -13.56 6.97 11.28
CA ASN A 67 -14.68 7.91 11.30
C ASN A 67 -14.35 9.29 10.70
N SER A 68 -13.08 9.68 10.72
CA SER A 68 -12.57 10.96 10.21
C SER A 68 -11.22 10.77 9.53
N PRO A 69 -10.87 11.57 8.52
CA PRO A 69 -9.62 11.48 7.78
C PRO A 69 -8.44 12.09 8.59
N ASP A 70 -8.16 11.54 9.78
CA ASP A 70 -7.16 12.07 10.71
C ASP A 70 -5.71 11.70 10.33
N GLY A 71 -5.51 11.12 9.16
CA GLY A 71 -4.21 10.77 8.60
C GLY A 71 -3.92 9.28 8.55
N LEU A 72 -2.91 8.90 7.77
CA LEU A 72 -2.58 7.49 7.49
C LEU A 72 -2.07 6.74 8.72
N ALA A 73 -1.32 7.40 9.60
CA ALA A 73 -0.77 6.75 10.78
C ALA A 73 -1.85 6.33 11.80
N GLN A 74 -3.06 6.89 11.72
CA GLN A 74 -4.19 6.47 12.53
C GLN A 74 -4.57 5.00 12.27
N ALA A 75 -4.25 4.45 11.09
CA ALA A 75 -4.52 3.06 10.77
C ALA A 75 -3.89 2.08 11.78
N PHE A 76 -2.71 2.38 12.33
CA PHE A 76 -2.06 1.55 13.33
C PHE A 76 -2.76 1.61 14.70
N ILE A 77 -3.37 2.75 15.03
CA ILE A 77 -4.16 2.93 16.27
C ILE A 77 -5.48 2.18 16.14
N ILE A 78 -6.17 2.32 15.01
CA ILE A 78 -7.42 1.58 14.73
C ILE A 78 -7.15 0.07 14.69
N GLY A 79 -6.07 -0.34 14.02
CA GLY A 79 -5.68 -1.73 13.84
C GLY A 79 -4.94 -2.37 15.02
N GLU A 80 -4.74 -1.68 16.16
CA GLU A 80 -3.92 -2.16 17.28
C GLU A 80 -4.29 -3.57 17.73
N LYS A 81 -5.58 -3.86 17.90
CA LYS A 81 -6.05 -5.19 18.32
C LYS A 81 -5.80 -6.27 17.25
N PHE A 82 -5.90 -5.90 15.98
CA PHE A 82 -5.64 -6.77 14.85
C PHE A 82 -4.15 -7.07 14.72
N ILE A 83 -3.30 -6.05 14.82
CA ILE A 83 -1.84 -6.17 14.73
C ILE A 83 -1.29 -6.97 15.92
N ALA A 84 -1.86 -6.76 17.09
CA ALA A 84 -1.44 -7.41 18.35
C ALA A 84 0.10 -7.27 18.59
N ASN A 85 0.85 -8.37 18.54
CA ASN A 85 2.29 -8.39 18.76
C ASN A 85 3.09 -8.64 17.47
N ASP A 86 2.45 -8.61 16.30
CA ASP A 86 3.11 -8.90 15.03
C ASP A 86 3.65 -7.63 14.36
N SER A 87 4.54 -7.85 13.38
CA SER A 87 4.89 -6.84 12.39
C SER A 87 3.72 -6.59 11.44
N VAL A 88 3.68 -5.43 10.81
CA VAL A 88 2.56 -5.02 9.96
C VAL A 88 3.02 -4.45 8.63
N CYS A 89 2.25 -4.76 7.57
CA CYS A 89 2.34 -4.11 6.27
C CYS A 89 1.13 -3.18 6.08
N LEU A 90 1.38 -1.92 5.72
CA LEU A 90 0.36 -0.98 5.29
C LEU A 90 0.51 -0.73 3.80
N VAL A 91 -0.58 -0.88 3.04
CA VAL A 91 -0.65 -0.48 1.63
C VAL A 91 -1.83 0.45 1.41
N LEU A 92 -1.63 1.49 0.62
CA LEU A 92 -2.69 2.43 0.28
C LEU A 92 -3.62 1.83 -0.78
N GLY A 93 -4.92 1.95 -0.55
CA GLY A 93 -5.96 1.32 -1.37
C GLY A 93 -6.07 1.82 -2.81
N ASP A 94 -5.35 2.88 -3.16
CA ASP A 94 -5.34 3.51 -4.48
C ASP A 94 -3.97 3.43 -5.18
N ASN A 95 -3.05 2.61 -4.67
CA ASN A 95 -1.74 2.40 -5.25
C ASN A 95 -1.67 1.09 -6.04
N ILE A 96 -1.15 1.17 -7.25
CA ILE A 96 -0.94 0.04 -8.15
C ILE A 96 0.56 -0.15 -8.34
N PHE A 97 1.03 -1.37 -8.13
CA PHE A 97 2.42 -1.75 -8.33
C PHE A 97 2.53 -2.84 -9.38
N TYR A 98 3.47 -2.68 -10.29
CA TYR A 98 3.81 -3.71 -11.28
C TYR A 98 5.31 -3.72 -11.52
N GLY A 99 5.93 -4.89 -11.53
CA GLY A 99 7.35 -5.02 -11.82
C GLY A 99 7.89 -6.42 -11.61
N GLN A 100 8.90 -6.75 -12.40
CA GLN A 100 9.59 -8.03 -12.28
C GLN A 100 10.35 -8.13 -10.95
N GLY A 101 10.26 -9.29 -10.29
CA GLY A 101 10.96 -9.53 -9.02
C GLY A 101 10.33 -8.81 -7.81
N PHE A 102 9.09 -8.37 -7.91
CA PHE A 102 8.44 -7.66 -6.81
C PHE A 102 8.14 -8.57 -5.61
N SER A 103 7.62 -9.79 -5.84
CA SER A 103 7.30 -10.72 -4.75
C SER A 103 8.51 -11.06 -3.85
N PRO A 104 9.71 -11.37 -4.36
CA PRO A 104 10.89 -11.53 -3.50
C PRO A 104 11.19 -10.29 -2.64
N LYS A 105 11.14 -9.07 -3.22
CA LYS A 105 11.35 -7.83 -2.47
C LYS A 105 10.34 -7.63 -1.34
N LEU A 106 9.07 -7.95 -1.59
CA LEU A 106 8.01 -7.89 -0.58
C LEU A 106 8.25 -8.89 0.56
N LYS A 107 8.63 -10.13 0.23
CA LYS A 107 8.94 -11.16 1.23
C LYS A 107 10.16 -10.80 2.08
N GLU A 108 11.21 -10.24 1.48
CA GLU A 108 12.37 -9.73 2.21
C GLU A 108 11.99 -8.56 3.13
N ALA A 109 11.16 -7.62 2.66
CA ALA A 109 10.65 -6.53 3.49
C ALA A 109 9.80 -7.04 4.66
N SER A 110 8.96 -8.06 4.43
CA SER A 110 8.16 -8.70 5.47
C SER A 110 9.02 -9.38 6.55
N ILE A 111 10.12 -10.04 6.14
CA ILE A 111 11.06 -10.64 7.09
C ILE A 111 11.78 -9.56 7.90
N ARG A 112 12.24 -8.49 7.23
CA ARG A 112 12.94 -7.35 7.84
C ARG A 112 12.07 -6.57 8.81
N ALA A 113 10.76 -6.56 8.56
CA ALA A 113 9.77 -5.87 9.40
C ALA A 113 9.68 -6.39 10.84
N LYS A 114 10.33 -7.50 11.17
CA LYS A 114 10.45 -7.97 12.55
C LYS A 114 11.40 -7.13 13.42
N GLU A 115 12.28 -6.35 12.77
CA GLU A 115 13.34 -5.60 13.45
C GLU A 115 13.42 -4.14 12.99
N LYS A 116 13.04 -3.84 11.74
CA LYS A 116 13.23 -2.53 11.09
C LYS A 116 12.11 -2.21 10.13
N ALA A 117 11.80 -0.93 10.03
CA ALA A 117 10.88 -0.45 9.00
C ALA A 117 11.49 -0.55 7.59
N THR A 118 10.64 -0.81 6.61
CA THR A 118 10.99 -0.73 5.18
C THR A 118 9.92 0.07 4.44
N ILE A 119 10.37 1.08 3.70
CA ILE A 119 9.55 1.86 2.78
C ILE A 119 10.09 1.72 1.36
N PHE A 120 9.27 2.02 0.35
CA PHE A 120 9.66 1.91 -1.05
C PHE A 120 9.74 3.29 -1.69
N GLY A 121 10.89 3.57 -2.32
CA GLY A 121 11.12 4.80 -3.06
C GLY A 121 10.96 4.57 -4.57
N TYR A 122 10.29 5.49 -5.25
CA TYR A 122 10.11 5.50 -6.70
C TYR A 122 10.45 6.88 -7.28
N GLN A 123 11.15 6.91 -8.40
CA GLN A 123 11.54 8.16 -9.04
C GLN A 123 10.38 8.73 -9.85
N VAL A 124 10.00 9.98 -9.56
CA VAL A 124 8.88 10.69 -10.20
C VAL A 124 9.32 12.05 -10.75
N MET A 125 8.47 12.63 -11.60
CA MET A 125 8.72 13.96 -12.17
C MET A 125 8.10 15.09 -11.34
N ASP A 126 7.16 14.77 -10.45
CA ASP A 126 6.36 15.69 -9.62
C ASP A 126 6.46 15.31 -8.12
N PRO A 127 7.69 15.28 -7.55
CA PRO A 127 7.93 14.76 -6.19
C PRO A 127 7.23 15.57 -5.09
N GLU A 128 6.90 16.85 -5.32
CA GLU A 128 6.20 17.73 -4.39
C GLU A 128 4.81 17.24 -3.96
N ARG A 129 4.25 16.28 -4.68
CA ARG A 129 2.95 15.66 -4.33
C ARG A 129 3.04 14.60 -3.26
N PHE A 130 4.24 14.13 -2.92
CA PHE A 130 4.50 12.94 -2.12
C PHE A 130 5.43 13.24 -0.94
N GLY A 131 5.59 12.27 -0.05
CA GLY A 131 6.74 12.24 0.84
C GLY A 131 8.02 12.05 0.01
N VAL A 132 9.04 12.87 0.23
CA VAL A 132 10.28 12.87 -0.56
C VAL A 132 11.45 12.44 0.31
N VAL A 133 12.21 11.44 -0.16
CA VAL A 133 13.44 10.98 0.50
C VAL A 133 14.64 11.69 -0.09
N GLU A 134 15.49 12.27 0.78
CA GLU A 134 16.81 12.76 0.43
C GLU A 134 17.85 11.68 0.74
N PHE A 135 18.79 11.45 -0.17
CA PHE A 135 19.86 10.47 -0.02
C PHE A 135 21.25 11.10 -0.03
N ASP A 136 22.21 10.46 0.62
CA ASP A 136 23.64 10.72 0.40
C ASP A 136 24.15 10.04 -0.88
N CYS A 137 25.45 10.21 -1.16
CA CYS A 137 26.11 9.62 -2.32
C CYS A 137 26.16 8.06 -2.30
N ASN A 138 25.88 7.44 -1.15
CA ASN A 138 25.81 5.99 -0.98
C ASN A 138 24.37 5.46 -0.94
N TYR A 139 23.38 6.27 -1.32
CA TYR A 139 21.96 5.96 -1.23
C TYR A 139 21.45 5.67 0.21
N LYS A 140 22.11 6.22 1.22
CA LYS A 140 21.60 6.23 2.58
C LYS A 140 20.60 7.37 2.74
N ALA A 141 19.39 7.08 3.24
CA ALA A 141 18.39 8.11 3.49
C ALA A 141 18.87 9.09 4.58
N LEU A 142 18.80 10.38 4.28
CA LEU A 142 19.19 11.48 5.15
C LEU A 142 17.98 12.18 5.77
N SER A 143 16.93 12.39 4.99
CA SER A 143 15.70 13.02 5.43
C SER A 143 14.51 12.53 4.64
N ILE A 144 13.33 12.64 5.23
CA ILE A 144 12.04 12.43 4.54
C ILE A 144 11.18 13.64 4.85
N VAL A 145 10.59 14.25 3.82
CA VAL A 145 9.76 15.46 4.00
C VAL A 145 8.44 15.27 3.27
N GLU A 146 7.33 15.48 3.98
CA GLU A 146 5.99 15.38 3.41
C GLU A 146 5.68 16.57 2.52
N LYS A 147 5.36 16.32 1.27
CA LYS A 147 4.91 17.29 0.25
C LYS A 147 5.70 18.60 0.27
N PRO A 148 7.03 18.54 0.08
CA PRO A 148 7.88 19.73 0.19
C PRO A 148 7.63 20.71 -0.97
N ASN A 149 7.52 22.00 -0.69
CA ASN A 149 7.43 23.02 -1.74
C ASN A 149 8.68 23.09 -2.64
N LYS A 150 9.83 22.64 -2.14
CA LYS A 150 11.10 22.54 -2.86
C LYS A 150 11.71 21.17 -2.57
N PRO A 151 11.39 20.15 -3.37
CA PRO A 151 11.93 18.81 -3.19
C PRO A 151 13.45 18.79 -3.35
N LYS A 152 14.15 18.05 -2.49
CA LYS A 152 15.61 17.88 -2.57
C LYS A 152 16.01 16.70 -3.46
N SER A 153 15.07 15.87 -3.84
CA SER A 153 15.26 14.74 -4.76
C SER A 153 13.97 14.46 -5.52
N ASN A 154 14.04 13.57 -6.51
CA ASN A 154 12.88 13.05 -7.24
C ASN A 154 12.40 11.68 -6.70
N TRP A 155 12.86 11.27 -5.51
CA TRP A 155 12.48 10.00 -4.92
C TRP A 155 11.28 10.15 -4.00
N ALA A 156 10.11 9.80 -4.54
CA ALA A 156 8.85 9.75 -3.79
C ALA A 156 8.75 8.48 -2.96
N VAL A 157 8.23 8.58 -1.75
CA VAL A 157 7.80 7.43 -0.94
C VAL A 157 6.49 6.92 -1.49
N THR A 158 6.44 5.65 -1.86
CA THR A 158 5.22 5.02 -2.35
C THR A 158 4.27 4.69 -1.19
N GLY A 159 3.02 4.34 -1.52
CA GLY A 159 2.03 3.93 -0.51
C GLY A 159 2.16 2.48 -0.05
N LEU A 160 3.39 2.02 0.24
CA LEU A 160 3.67 0.67 0.72
C LEU A 160 4.73 0.69 1.81
N TYR A 161 4.40 0.17 2.98
CA TYR A 161 5.18 0.30 4.20
C TYR A 161 5.19 -1.01 4.97
N PHE A 162 6.33 -1.38 5.53
CA PHE A 162 6.48 -2.51 6.43
C PHE A 162 7.10 -2.02 7.74
N TYR A 163 6.50 -2.37 8.87
CA TYR A 163 6.94 -1.94 10.19
C TYR A 163 6.95 -3.08 11.18
N ASP A 164 7.80 -2.97 12.19
CA ASP A 164 7.72 -3.77 13.38
C ASP A 164 6.53 -3.34 14.27
N ASN A 165 6.32 -4.02 15.38
CA ASN A 165 5.22 -3.75 16.29
C ASN A 165 5.31 -2.39 16.99
N ASN A 166 6.50 -1.79 17.10
CA ASN A 166 6.70 -0.48 17.73
C ASN A 166 5.96 0.65 17.00
N VAL A 167 5.54 0.41 15.75
CA VAL A 167 4.79 1.40 14.96
C VAL A 167 3.52 1.87 15.66
N ILE A 168 2.85 1.01 16.44
CA ILE A 168 1.64 1.34 17.20
C ILE A 168 1.95 2.45 18.22
N ASP A 169 3.00 2.25 19.01
CA ASP A 169 3.42 3.22 20.02
C ASP A 169 3.95 4.52 19.41
N ILE A 170 4.63 4.43 18.27
CA ILE A 170 5.08 5.59 17.51
C ILE A 170 3.88 6.38 17.01
N ALA A 171 2.89 5.71 16.38
CA ALA A 171 1.67 6.34 15.87
C ALA A 171 0.86 7.05 16.97
N LYS A 172 0.83 6.51 18.17
CA LYS A 172 0.19 7.16 19.35
C LYS A 172 0.92 8.40 19.86
N LYS A 173 2.22 8.52 19.58
CA LYS A 173 3.09 9.61 20.10
C LYS A 173 3.31 10.74 19.11
N ILE A 174 3.16 10.52 17.82
CA ILE A 174 3.30 11.58 16.81
C ILE A 174 2.18 12.61 16.99
N LYS A 175 2.48 13.85 16.58
CA LYS A 175 1.51 14.96 16.63
C LYS A 175 0.95 15.20 15.23
N PRO A 176 -0.31 15.64 15.14
CA PRO A 176 -0.88 16.07 13.87
C PRO A 176 -0.01 17.16 13.22
N SER A 177 0.12 17.08 11.90
CA SER A 177 0.79 18.08 11.09
C SER A 177 0.00 19.41 11.05
N HIS A 178 0.54 20.42 10.35
CA HIS A 178 -0.19 21.65 10.07
C HIS A 178 -1.50 21.45 9.30
N ARG A 179 -1.67 20.30 8.67
CA ARG A 179 -2.91 19.87 8.00
C ARG A 179 -3.92 19.20 8.94
N GLY A 180 -3.56 19.02 10.20
CA GLY A 180 -4.37 18.30 11.19
C GLY A 180 -4.30 16.77 11.09
N GLU A 181 -3.41 16.22 10.26
CA GLU A 181 -3.29 14.79 9.98
C GLU A 181 -2.11 14.15 10.73
N LEU A 182 -2.30 12.90 11.19
CA LEU A 182 -1.23 12.03 11.68
C LEU A 182 -0.50 11.45 10.46
N GLU A 183 0.57 12.13 10.05
CA GLU A 183 1.30 11.82 8.81
C GLU A 183 2.11 10.54 8.95
N ILE A 184 2.07 9.69 7.92
CA ILE A 184 2.93 8.51 7.84
C ILE A 184 4.41 8.91 7.76
N THR A 185 4.70 10.05 7.16
CA THR A 185 6.06 10.61 7.09
C THR A 185 6.63 10.85 8.46
N SER A 186 5.83 11.31 9.45
CA SER A 186 6.28 11.48 10.83
C SER A 186 6.64 10.16 11.50
N VAL A 187 5.94 9.08 11.19
CA VAL A 187 6.31 7.72 11.62
C VAL A 187 7.66 7.33 11.01
N ASN A 188 7.83 7.49 9.70
CA ASN A 188 9.07 7.17 8.99
C ASN A 188 10.27 7.97 9.51
N GLU A 189 10.06 9.24 9.88
CA GLU A 189 11.12 10.07 10.49
C GLU A 189 11.62 9.51 11.83
N VAL A 190 10.73 8.93 12.66
CA VAL A 190 11.13 8.31 13.93
C VAL A 190 12.05 7.14 13.65
N TYR A 191 11.67 6.23 12.74
CA TYR A 191 12.50 5.10 12.34
C TYR A 191 13.82 5.55 11.70
N LEU A 192 13.80 6.60 10.88
CA LEU A 192 15.01 7.15 10.26
C LEU A 192 15.99 7.69 11.32
N LYS A 193 15.50 8.45 12.31
CA LYS A 193 16.31 8.99 13.42
C LYS A 193 16.95 7.90 14.28
N ASN A 194 16.25 6.77 14.43
CA ASN A 194 16.74 5.60 15.16
C ASN A 194 17.72 4.74 14.33
N ASN A 195 17.96 5.04 13.06
CA ASN A 195 18.67 4.18 12.10
C ASN A 195 17.99 2.80 11.88
N GLU A 196 16.68 2.76 12.00
CA GLU A 196 15.84 1.56 11.87
C GLU A 196 14.96 1.62 10.61
N LEU A 197 15.28 2.49 9.64
CA LEU A 197 14.57 2.62 8.37
C LEU A 197 15.43 2.12 7.20
N THR A 198 14.85 1.24 6.41
CA THR A 198 15.37 0.85 5.09
C THR A 198 14.51 1.47 3.99
N VAL A 199 15.13 2.05 2.98
CA VAL A 199 14.43 2.52 1.76
C VAL A 199 14.82 1.60 0.62
N GLU A 200 13.85 0.81 0.14
CA GLU A 200 14.01 -0.04 -1.04
C GLU A 200 13.68 0.77 -2.30
N LEU A 201 14.61 0.88 -3.23
CA LEU A 201 14.40 1.62 -4.46
C LEU A 201 13.79 0.72 -5.54
N LEU A 202 12.67 1.17 -6.08
CA LEU A 202 12.04 0.56 -7.23
C LEU A 202 12.66 1.16 -8.51
N GLY A 203 13.36 0.32 -9.25
CA GLY A 203 14.09 0.74 -10.45
C GLY A 203 13.21 0.83 -11.70
N ARG A 204 13.85 1.01 -12.87
CA ARG A 204 13.19 1.20 -14.18
C ARG A 204 12.26 0.07 -14.62
N GLY A 205 12.41 -1.13 -14.06
CA GLY A 205 11.55 -2.29 -14.35
C GLY A 205 10.22 -2.28 -13.58
N PHE A 206 9.96 -1.24 -12.79
CA PHE A 206 8.73 -1.07 -12.02
C PHE A 206 7.87 0.04 -12.58
N ALA A 207 6.55 -0.13 -12.43
CA ALA A 207 5.56 0.92 -12.51
C ALA A 207 4.88 1.05 -11.15
N TRP A 208 4.85 2.26 -10.64
CA TRP A 208 4.03 2.66 -9.50
C TRP A 208 3.05 3.73 -9.98
N LEU A 209 1.78 3.48 -9.81
CA LEU A 209 0.70 4.35 -10.27
C LEU A 209 -0.13 4.75 -9.05
N ASP A 210 -0.10 6.04 -8.75
CA ASP A 210 -1.00 6.68 -7.77
C ASP A 210 -2.24 7.15 -8.51
N THR A 211 -3.38 6.53 -8.24
CA THR A 211 -4.64 6.84 -8.93
C THR A 211 -5.38 8.04 -8.32
N GLY A 212 -4.63 9.04 -7.80
CA GLY A 212 -5.16 10.20 -7.07
C GLY A 212 -6.03 11.15 -7.89
N THR A 213 -5.89 11.18 -9.21
CA THR A 213 -6.61 12.06 -10.13
C THR A 213 -7.40 11.27 -11.17
N HIS A 214 -8.28 11.94 -11.93
CA HIS A 214 -9.00 11.30 -13.04
C HIS A 214 -8.04 10.86 -14.15
N ASP A 215 -7.05 11.68 -14.46
CA ASP A 215 -6.05 11.38 -15.49
C ASP A 215 -5.20 10.17 -15.08
N SER A 216 -4.70 10.13 -13.84
CA SER A 216 -3.92 8.99 -13.35
C SER A 216 -4.75 7.69 -13.27
N LEU A 217 -6.06 7.77 -13.05
CA LEU A 217 -6.95 6.60 -13.11
C LEU A 217 -7.06 6.03 -14.53
N ILE A 218 -7.16 6.92 -15.54
CA ILE A 218 -7.20 6.53 -16.95
C ILE A 218 -5.84 5.94 -17.36
N GLU A 219 -4.75 6.58 -16.98
CA GLU A 219 -3.39 6.09 -17.24
C GLU A 219 -3.17 4.71 -16.64
N ALA A 220 -3.59 4.48 -15.40
CA ALA A 220 -3.52 3.18 -14.75
C ALA A 220 -4.32 2.11 -15.50
N SER A 221 -5.54 2.44 -15.94
CA SER A 221 -6.38 1.51 -16.72
C SER A 221 -5.75 1.14 -18.06
N ASN A 222 -5.22 2.13 -18.79
CA ASN A 222 -4.52 1.92 -20.07
C ASN A 222 -3.24 1.10 -19.89
N PHE A 223 -2.49 1.36 -18.81
CA PHE A 223 -1.29 0.60 -18.48
C PHE A 223 -1.60 -0.87 -18.24
N VAL A 224 -2.58 -1.16 -17.39
CA VAL A 224 -3.00 -2.55 -17.08
C VAL A 224 -3.50 -3.25 -18.34
N GLU A 225 -4.38 -2.60 -19.11
CA GLU A 225 -4.86 -3.13 -20.39
C GLU A 225 -3.71 -3.51 -21.31
N THR A 226 -2.77 -2.58 -21.51
CA THR A 226 -1.63 -2.78 -22.40
C THR A 226 -0.79 -3.98 -21.97
N VAL A 227 -0.46 -4.08 -20.67
CA VAL A 227 0.33 -5.19 -20.14
C VAL A 227 -0.39 -6.52 -20.33
N GLN A 228 -1.66 -6.61 -19.91
CA GLN A 228 -2.45 -7.84 -20.01
C GLN A 228 -2.62 -8.31 -21.45
N ARG A 229 -2.94 -7.39 -22.38
CA ARG A 229 -3.11 -7.72 -23.79
C ARG A 229 -1.83 -8.17 -24.47
N ARG A 230 -0.67 -7.63 -24.05
CA ARG A 230 0.64 -7.98 -24.65
C ARG A 230 1.19 -9.29 -24.09
N GLN A 231 1.02 -9.52 -22.79
CA GLN A 231 1.60 -10.71 -22.12
C GLN A 231 0.66 -11.90 -22.07
N GLY A 232 -0.66 -11.69 -22.26
CA GLY A 232 -1.66 -12.73 -22.10
C GLY A 232 -1.82 -13.22 -20.65
N MET A 233 -1.38 -12.43 -19.69
CA MET A 233 -1.47 -12.71 -18.25
C MET A 233 -2.17 -11.57 -17.52
N MET A 234 -2.93 -11.90 -16.49
CA MET A 234 -3.61 -10.88 -15.67
C MET A 234 -2.63 -10.18 -14.74
N VAL A 235 -2.81 -8.87 -14.58
CA VAL A 235 -2.16 -8.09 -13.53
C VAL A 235 -3.03 -8.12 -12.28
N ALA A 236 -2.44 -8.37 -11.11
CA ALA A 236 -3.15 -8.41 -9.84
C ALA A 236 -4.37 -9.36 -9.87
N CYS A 237 -4.11 -10.65 -10.10
CA CYS A 237 -5.09 -11.72 -10.04
C CYS A 237 -4.98 -12.44 -8.69
N PRO A 238 -5.81 -12.11 -7.68
CA PRO A 238 -5.74 -12.71 -6.35
C PRO A 238 -5.88 -14.22 -6.37
N GLU A 239 -6.72 -14.76 -7.25
CA GLU A 239 -6.96 -16.19 -7.39
C GLU A 239 -5.69 -16.92 -7.85
N GLU A 240 -4.98 -16.39 -8.86
CA GLU A 240 -3.71 -16.94 -9.31
C GLU A 240 -2.65 -16.86 -8.21
N ILE A 241 -2.58 -15.74 -7.49
CA ILE A 241 -1.61 -15.56 -6.39
C ILE A 241 -1.90 -16.55 -5.26
N ALA A 242 -3.16 -16.72 -4.88
CA ALA A 242 -3.58 -17.67 -3.86
C ALA A 242 -3.24 -19.13 -4.27
N TRP A 243 -3.51 -19.48 -5.50
CA TRP A 243 -3.17 -20.80 -6.04
C TRP A 243 -1.64 -21.02 -6.05
N ARG A 244 -0.86 -20.06 -6.55
CA ARG A 244 0.62 -20.15 -6.57
C ARG A 244 1.23 -20.24 -5.17
N ASN A 245 0.60 -19.63 -4.18
CA ASN A 245 1.00 -19.72 -2.78
C ASN A 245 0.51 -21.01 -2.09
N GLY A 246 -0.27 -21.86 -2.78
CA GLY A 246 -0.85 -23.09 -2.23
C GLY A 246 -1.99 -22.86 -1.24
N TRP A 247 -2.64 -21.68 -1.29
CA TRP A 247 -3.78 -21.35 -0.43
C TRP A 247 -5.12 -21.81 -1.01
N LEU A 248 -5.18 -21.98 -2.32
CA LEU A 248 -6.31 -22.56 -3.05
C LEU A 248 -5.84 -23.79 -3.84
N SER A 249 -6.71 -24.81 -3.91
CA SER A 249 -6.52 -25.97 -4.78
C SER A 249 -6.98 -25.68 -6.21
N ASN A 250 -6.66 -26.57 -7.15
CA ASN A 250 -7.23 -26.51 -8.51
C ASN A 250 -8.76 -26.58 -8.50
N GLU A 251 -9.35 -27.36 -7.58
CA GLU A 251 -10.79 -27.50 -7.47
C GLU A 251 -11.47 -26.22 -7.00
N ASP A 252 -10.80 -25.45 -6.14
CA ASP A 252 -11.32 -24.17 -5.63
C ASP A 252 -11.38 -23.10 -6.70
N LEU A 253 -10.47 -23.14 -7.71
CA LEU A 253 -10.48 -22.21 -8.83
C LEU A 253 -11.64 -22.40 -9.82
N TYR A 254 -12.32 -23.55 -9.78
CA TYR A 254 -13.47 -23.86 -10.66
C TYR A 254 -14.82 -23.62 -10.00
N LYS A 255 -14.85 -23.17 -8.75
CA LYS A 255 -16.06 -22.78 -8.00
C LYS A 255 -16.40 -21.32 -8.19
#